data_bae7855ffe42ea20015e9f65fe95ac63
#
_entry.id   bae7855ffe42ea20015e9f65fe95ac63
#
_cell.length_a   1.000
_cell.length_b   1.000
_cell.length_c   1.000
_cell.angle_alpha   90.00
_cell.angle_beta   90.00
_cell.angle_gamma   90.00
#
_symmetry.space_group_name_H-M   'P 1'
#
loop_
_entity.id
_entity.type
_entity.pdbx_description
1 polymer ?
#
loop_
_entity_poly.entity_id
_entity_poly.type
_entity_poly.pdbx_seq_one_letter_code
_entity_poly.pdbx_strand_id
1 'polypeptide(L)'
;MVSCRGKPLIPEIKKITVSTKQYFDRKKLTPVEPSVKRTADALGIGIATVKRIMADYNRDPGLLDKPAKLRGRPIYAVSVSYQESTRSYIRAANKKGEYITLAVIKNFLEEEYPDESFNKATLARTLNRWGFEFGQGIRSQHLKEKDHVIAARQRYLREMRSIRVPGKGIDTIRPEVYLDESYVNKNHSNDFIWYYGEDGPWVQKPTGKGERLIIINAITKSGWVSGSKLVFKSTRKTGDYHGQMNWELFKKWFTEMLLPNIPEESLIIMDNAPYHKILSKHSPPTPQSSKKRIREWLEQNKFYCRDDCLKPELVELLIKMVPEPIYAVDEIAASFGHKVLRTPPYHPELQPIETCWGVVKNYVARNCDFTVKNLIKQLDRGFDKVTGPTCEKIIKKVKKIEDEFRATDIKMDAQ
;
A
#
# COMPACT_ATOMS: atom_id res chain seq x y z
N MET A 1 27.09 -1.07 47.58
CA MET A 1 26.71 -2.16 46.65
C MET A 1 25.23 -2.02 46.32
N VAL A 2 24.88 -1.95 45.04
CA VAL A 2 23.49 -1.82 44.60
C VAL A 2 22.69 -3.07 45.00
N SER A 3 21.61 -2.90 45.70
CA SER A 3 20.70 -3.98 46.12
C SER A 3 20.19 -4.75 44.89
N CYS A 4 20.73 -5.95 44.67
CA CYS A 4 20.30 -6.86 43.56
C CYS A 4 19.11 -7.73 44.04
N ARG A 5 18.03 -7.15 44.61
CA ARG A 5 16.82 -7.91 44.92
C ARG A 5 16.31 -8.62 43.65
N GLY A 6 16.26 -9.96 43.71
CA GLY A 6 15.73 -10.81 42.66
C GLY A 6 16.74 -11.28 41.61
N LYS A 7 17.98 -10.81 41.57
CA LYS A 7 19.02 -11.34 40.66
C LYS A 7 19.84 -12.43 41.34
N PRO A 8 20.18 -13.52 40.67
CA PRO A 8 21.05 -14.57 41.21
C PRO A 8 22.46 -14.02 41.41
N LEU A 9 23.13 -14.43 42.50
CA LEU A 9 24.50 -14.07 42.79
C LEU A 9 25.45 -14.81 41.85
N ILE A 10 26.43 -14.10 41.32
CA ILE A 10 27.50 -14.67 40.50
C ILE A 10 28.44 -15.54 41.35
N PRO A 11 29.15 -16.53 40.80
CA PRO A 11 30.03 -17.43 41.51
C PRO A 11 31.05 -16.74 42.40
N GLU A 12 31.63 -15.65 41.96
CA GLU A 12 32.64 -14.87 42.70
C GLU A 12 32.08 -14.34 44.00
N ILE A 13 30.85 -13.78 44.01
CA ILE A 13 30.19 -13.28 45.20
C ILE A 13 29.87 -14.42 46.17
N LYS A 14 29.50 -15.62 45.68
CA LYS A 14 29.26 -16.78 46.51
C LYS A 14 30.57 -17.22 47.21
N LYS A 15 31.71 -17.27 46.51
CA LYS A 15 33.03 -17.58 47.06
C LYS A 15 33.48 -16.56 48.09
N ILE A 16 33.31 -15.28 47.82
CA ILE A 16 33.57 -14.19 48.78
C ILE A 16 32.72 -14.37 50.03
N THR A 17 31.43 -14.74 49.91
CA THR A 17 30.54 -14.99 51.01
C THR A 17 31.06 -16.11 51.92
N VAL A 18 31.56 -17.21 51.34
CA VAL A 18 32.16 -18.32 52.09
C VAL A 18 33.42 -17.88 52.83
N SER A 19 34.34 -17.22 52.12
CA SER A 19 35.60 -16.75 52.71
C SER A 19 35.38 -15.74 53.84
N THR A 20 34.44 -14.80 53.67
CA THR A 20 34.08 -13.81 54.71
C THR A 20 33.46 -14.48 55.92
N LYS A 21 32.58 -15.47 55.73
CA LYS A 21 31.99 -16.23 56.82
C LYS A 21 33.03 -17.04 57.59
N GLN A 22 33.95 -17.71 56.90
CA GLN A 22 35.07 -18.45 57.53
C GLN A 22 36.03 -17.52 58.27
N TYR A 23 36.26 -16.30 57.77
CA TYR A 23 37.04 -15.32 58.51
C TYR A 23 36.38 -14.93 59.82
N PHE A 24 35.06 -14.63 59.82
CA PHE A 24 34.34 -14.33 61.05
C PHE A 24 34.21 -15.53 62.02
N ASP A 25 34.24 -16.75 61.53
CA ASP A 25 34.29 -17.98 62.42
C ASP A 25 35.60 -18.05 63.16
N ARG A 26 36.72 -17.67 62.55
CA ARG A 26 38.05 -17.71 63.17
C ARG A 26 38.30 -16.60 64.20
N LYS A 27 37.70 -15.41 63.97
CA LYS A 27 37.83 -14.24 64.83
C LYS A 27 36.80 -14.26 65.93
N LYS A 28 37.24 -14.54 67.21
CA LYS A 28 36.45 -14.36 68.45
C LYS A 28 36.37 -12.84 68.69
N LEU A 29 35.30 -12.18 68.24
CA LEU A 29 35.05 -10.77 68.52
C LEU A 29 33.96 -10.58 69.56
N THR A 30 34.12 -9.68 70.53
CA THR A 30 33.13 -9.26 71.51
C THR A 30 32.44 -7.97 71.05
N PRO A 31 31.13 -7.80 71.10
CA PRO A 31 30.12 -8.76 71.54
C PRO A 31 29.91 -9.93 70.63
N VAL A 32 29.44 -11.07 71.16
CA VAL A 32 29.27 -12.33 70.40
C VAL A 32 28.06 -12.26 69.45
N GLU A 33 28.22 -11.69 68.31
CA GLU A 33 27.23 -11.82 67.24
C GLU A 33 27.53 -13.05 66.37
N PRO A 34 26.51 -13.76 65.91
CA PRO A 34 26.69 -14.91 64.99
C PRO A 34 27.44 -14.53 63.73
N SER A 35 28.47 -15.31 63.36
CA SER A 35 29.29 -15.05 62.13
C SER A 35 28.46 -14.94 60.87
N VAL A 36 27.34 -15.62 60.79
CA VAL A 36 26.38 -15.53 59.68
C VAL A 36 25.78 -14.13 59.57
N LYS A 37 25.42 -13.51 60.73
CA LYS A 37 24.87 -12.14 60.73
C LYS A 37 25.93 -11.15 60.33
N ARG A 38 27.14 -11.22 60.88
CA ARG A 38 28.28 -10.35 60.51
C ARG A 38 28.62 -10.46 59.01
N THR A 39 28.57 -11.67 58.43
CA THR A 39 28.78 -11.87 57.00
C THR A 39 27.69 -11.21 56.16
N ALA A 40 26.43 -11.34 56.63
CA ALA A 40 25.30 -10.72 55.93
C ALA A 40 25.43 -9.19 55.92
N ASP A 41 25.76 -8.60 57.06
CA ASP A 41 25.93 -7.14 57.23
C ASP A 41 27.15 -6.61 56.46
N ALA A 42 28.28 -7.32 56.53
CA ALA A 42 29.51 -6.95 55.82
C ALA A 42 29.35 -6.96 54.29
N LEU A 43 28.55 -7.87 53.77
CA LEU A 43 28.35 -8.03 52.33
C LEU A 43 27.05 -7.38 51.81
N GLY A 44 26.18 -6.88 52.68
CA GLY A 44 24.89 -6.29 52.34
C GLY A 44 23.92 -7.31 51.72
N ILE A 45 23.99 -8.59 52.18
CA ILE A 45 23.12 -9.68 51.67
C ILE A 45 22.30 -10.25 52.82
N GLY A 46 21.15 -10.89 52.51
CA GLY A 46 20.27 -11.45 53.53
C GLY A 46 20.90 -12.66 54.25
N ILE A 47 20.63 -12.79 55.54
CA ILE A 47 21.08 -13.92 56.39
C ILE A 47 20.69 -15.29 55.77
N ALA A 48 19.48 -15.42 55.25
CA ALA A 48 19.03 -16.63 54.56
C ALA A 48 19.90 -16.97 53.34
N THR A 49 20.39 -15.95 52.62
CA THR A 49 21.30 -16.10 51.46
C THR A 49 22.65 -16.65 51.91
N VAL A 50 23.23 -16.10 53.00
CA VAL A 50 24.47 -16.61 53.57
C VAL A 50 24.32 -18.07 53.99
N LYS A 51 23.25 -18.42 54.74
CA LYS A 51 22.97 -19.81 55.16
C LYS A 51 22.87 -20.76 53.98
N ARG A 52 22.18 -20.35 52.89
CA ARG A 52 22.04 -21.17 51.69
C ARG A 52 23.38 -21.41 50.98
N ILE A 53 24.17 -20.36 50.83
CA ILE A 53 25.50 -20.45 50.17
C ILE A 53 26.41 -21.37 50.97
N MET A 54 26.40 -21.28 52.32
CA MET A 54 27.17 -22.17 53.21
C MET A 54 26.69 -23.61 53.15
N ALA A 55 25.37 -23.83 53.07
CA ALA A 55 24.82 -25.18 52.91
C ALA A 55 25.23 -25.81 51.58
N ASP A 56 25.21 -25.03 50.47
CA ASP A 56 25.68 -25.48 49.14
C ASP A 56 27.18 -25.80 49.16
N TYR A 57 28.01 -24.93 49.80
CA TYR A 57 29.45 -25.13 49.96
C TYR A 57 29.79 -26.37 50.79
N ASN A 58 29.08 -26.60 51.91
CA ASN A 58 29.30 -27.74 52.78
C ASN A 58 28.86 -29.06 52.14
N ARG A 59 27.91 -29.03 51.19
CA ARG A 59 27.48 -30.20 50.43
C ARG A 59 28.50 -30.57 49.34
N ASP A 60 28.90 -29.59 48.57
CA ASP A 60 29.89 -29.71 47.46
C ASP A 60 30.41 -28.31 47.11
N PRO A 61 31.70 -28.02 47.35
CA PRO A 61 32.31 -26.74 46.96
C PRO A 61 32.12 -26.36 45.51
N GLY A 62 32.06 -27.34 44.58
CA GLY A 62 31.85 -27.14 43.15
C GLY A 62 30.47 -26.57 42.80
N LEU A 63 29.48 -26.63 43.73
CA LEU A 63 28.17 -26.03 43.53
C LEU A 63 28.21 -24.49 43.45
N LEU A 64 29.26 -23.87 43.98
CA LEU A 64 29.44 -22.42 43.90
C LEU A 64 29.78 -21.95 42.52
N ASP A 65 30.44 -22.77 41.71
CA ASP A 65 30.84 -22.46 40.34
C ASP A 65 29.73 -22.68 39.31
N LYS A 66 28.67 -23.41 39.69
CA LYS A 66 27.54 -23.62 38.80
C LYS A 66 26.82 -22.30 38.50
N PRO A 67 26.60 -22.00 37.19
CA PRO A 67 25.83 -20.82 36.82
C PRO A 67 24.42 -20.90 37.46
N ALA A 68 23.90 -19.77 37.86
CA ALA A 68 22.57 -19.69 38.41
C ALA A 68 21.55 -20.16 37.38
N LYS A 69 20.67 -21.08 37.74
CA LYS A 69 19.53 -21.44 36.90
C LYS A 69 18.68 -20.19 36.68
N LEU A 70 18.51 -19.81 35.43
CA LEU A 70 17.58 -18.74 35.03
C LEU A 70 16.18 -19.13 35.54
N ARG A 71 15.68 -18.37 36.52
CA ARG A 71 14.32 -18.54 37.03
C ARG A 71 13.38 -17.82 36.08
N GLY A 72 12.44 -18.53 35.55
CA GLY A 72 11.43 -18.02 34.64
C GLY A 72 11.26 -18.90 33.41
N ARG A 73 10.16 -18.68 32.71
CA ARG A 73 9.92 -19.35 31.44
C ARG A 73 10.93 -18.82 30.41
N PRO A 74 11.54 -19.67 29.58
CA PRO A 74 12.49 -19.20 28.53
C PRO A 74 11.87 -18.07 27.73
N ILE A 75 12.61 -16.97 27.55
CA ILE A 75 12.14 -15.83 26.73
C ILE A 75 11.94 -16.28 25.28
N TYR A 76 12.74 -17.24 24.84
CA TYR A 76 12.71 -17.82 23.49
C TYR A 76 12.20 -19.27 23.59
N ALA A 77 10.88 -19.42 23.67
CA ALA A 77 10.26 -20.76 23.67
C ALA A 77 10.13 -21.35 22.24
N VAL A 78 10.37 -20.53 21.19
CA VAL A 78 10.47 -20.93 19.79
C VAL A 78 11.83 -20.45 19.30
N SER A 79 12.62 -21.33 18.73
CA SER A 79 13.97 -21.00 18.24
C SER A 79 13.92 -19.95 17.13
N VAL A 80 14.90 -19.05 17.12
CA VAL A 80 15.09 -18.05 16.04
C VAL A 80 15.40 -18.74 14.70
N SER A 81 15.92 -19.98 14.71
CA SER A 81 16.19 -20.74 13.50
C SER A 81 14.96 -20.93 12.59
N TYR A 82 13.75 -20.94 13.17
CA TYR A 82 12.50 -21.09 12.40
C TYR A 82 11.98 -19.79 11.78
N GLN A 83 12.61 -18.65 12.09
CA GLN A 83 12.14 -17.34 11.64
C GLN A 83 12.15 -17.20 10.12
N GLU A 84 13.21 -17.60 9.46
CA GLU A 84 13.36 -17.44 8.00
C GLU A 84 12.47 -18.40 7.22
N SER A 85 12.35 -19.64 7.65
CA SER A 85 11.41 -20.62 7.10
C SER A 85 9.97 -20.11 7.21
N THR A 86 9.56 -19.61 8.39
CA THR A 86 8.26 -19.00 8.61
C THR A 86 8.03 -17.78 7.71
N ARG A 87 9.04 -16.91 7.57
CA ARG A 87 8.97 -15.72 6.72
C ARG A 87 8.77 -16.09 5.25
N SER A 88 9.54 -17.05 4.75
CA SER A 88 9.45 -17.52 3.38
C SER A 88 8.09 -18.14 3.08
N TYR A 89 7.57 -18.96 3.99
CA TYR A 89 6.25 -19.55 3.87
C TYR A 89 5.14 -18.50 3.80
N ILE A 90 5.11 -17.56 4.76
CA ILE A 90 4.10 -16.49 4.80
C ILE A 90 4.17 -15.62 3.53
N ARG A 91 5.38 -15.29 3.06
CA ARG A 91 5.56 -14.52 1.81
C ARG A 91 5.03 -15.27 0.59
N ALA A 92 5.33 -16.57 0.48
CA ALA A 92 4.88 -17.39 -0.63
C ALA A 92 3.35 -17.50 -0.66
N ALA A 93 2.72 -17.75 0.48
CA ALA A 93 1.27 -17.87 0.60
C ALA A 93 0.57 -16.52 0.34
N ASN A 94 1.09 -15.40 0.88
CA ASN A 94 0.57 -14.06 0.58
C ASN A 94 0.66 -13.73 -0.91
N LYS A 95 1.75 -14.14 -1.58
CA LYS A 95 1.94 -13.96 -3.03
C LYS A 95 0.91 -14.73 -3.85
N LYS A 96 0.50 -15.92 -3.36
CA LYS A 96 -0.56 -16.73 -3.99
C LYS A 96 -1.98 -16.26 -3.62
N GLY A 97 -2.13 -15.36 -2.63
CA GLY A 97 -3.42 -14.92 -2.11
C GLY A 97 -4.08 -15.96 -1.19
N GLU A 98 -3.32 -16.88 -0.61
CA GLU A 98 -3.81 -17.90 0.31
C GLU A 98 -4.14 -17.29 1.67
N TYR A 99 -5.24 -17.72 2.29
CA TYR A 99 -5.62 -17.26 3.62
C TYR A 99 -4.82 -17.98 4.70
N ILE A 100 -3.97 -17.24 5.40
CA ILE A 100 -3.09 -17.79 6.43
C ILE A 100 -3.64 -17.44 7.82
N THR A 101 -3.81 -18.46 8.65
CA THR A 101 -4.13 -18.32 10.07
C THR A 101 -2.95 -18.77 10.91
N LEU A 102 -2.97 -18.42 12.19
CA LEU A 102 -1.99 -18.94 13.16
C LEU A 102 -1.96 -20.48 13.22
N ALA A 103 -3.12 -21.12 12.97
CA ALA A 103 -3.19 -22.59 12.92
C ALA A 103 -2.45 -23.14 11.69
N VAL A 104 -2.58 -22.48 10.55
CA VAL A 104 -1.89 -22.87 9.31
C VAL A 104 -0.38 -22.74 9.48
N ILE A 105 0.10 -21.62 10.06
CA ILE A 105 1.54 -21.43 10.36
C ILE A 105 2.05 -22.51 11.34
N LYS A 106 1.26 -22.83 12.37
CA LYS A 106 1.61 -23.89 13.32
C LYS A 106 1.76 -25.23 12.63
N ASN A 107 0.77 -25.63 11.83
CA ASN A 107 0.80 -26.90 11.10
C ASN A 107 2.00 -26.97 10.14
N PHE A 108 2.27 -25.92 9.37
CA PHE A 108 3.45 -25.82 8.53
C PHE A 108 4.74 -26.07 9.32
N LEU A 109 4.89 -25.43 10.49
CA LEU A 109 6.09 -25.62 11.32
C LEU A 109 6.19 -27.03 11.89
N GLU A 110 5.08 -27.66 12.27
CA GLU A 110 5.05 -29.05 12.80
C GLU A 110 5.25 -30.08 11.69
N GLU A 111 4.88 -29.77 10.45
CA GLU A 111 5.19 -30.59 9.26
C GLU A 111 6.67 -30.49 8.85
N GLU A 112 7.23 -29.28 8.86
CA GLU A 112 8.63 -29.02 8.50
C GLU A 112 9.61 -29.52 9.58
N TYR A 113 9.17 -29.50 10.87
CA TYR A 113 9.95 -29.89 12.03
C TYR A 113 9.16 -30.91 12.89
N PRO A 114 9.10 -32.20 12.50
CA PRO A 114 8.21 -33.19 13.12
C PRO A 114 8.52 -33.50 14.61
N ASP A 115 9.74 -33.23 15.05
CA ASP A 115 10.17 -33.45 16.43
C ASP A 115 9.75 -32.30 17.38
N GLU A 116 9.16 -31.22 16.82
CA GLU A 116 8.77 -30.02 17.58
C GLU A 116 7.26 -29.91 17.68
N SER A 117 6.81 -29.33 18.78
CA SER A 117 5.39 -28.99 19.01
C SER A 117 5.24 -27.56 19.45
N PHE A 118 4.36 -26.81 18.80
CA PHE A 118 4.19 -25.38 19.02
C PHE A 118 2.86 -25.05 19.68
N ASN A 119 2.93 -24.41 20.87
CA ASN A 119 1.74 -23.83 21.49
C ASN A 119 1.32 -22.56 20.72
N LYS A 120 0.04 -22.48 20.30
CA LYS A 120 -0.51 -21.34 19.53
C LYS A 120 -0.24 -19.98 20.18
N ALA A 121 -0.47 -19.84 21.49
CA ALA A 121 -0.27 -18.58 22.18
C ALA A 121 1.22 -18.17 22.23
N THR A 122 2.12 -19.15 22.34
CA THR A 122 3.57 -18.91 22.32
C THR A 122 4.03 -18.53 20.91
N LEU A 123 3.52 -19.22 19.90
CA LEU A 123 3.82 -18.91 18.49
C LEU A 123 3.36 -17.50 18.12
N ALA A 124 2.14 -17.10 18.50
CA ALA A 124 1.63 -15.75 18.26
C ALA A 124 2.54 -14.66 18.86
N ARG A 125 2.96 -14.83 20.12
CA ARG A 125 3.88 -13.88 20.77
C ARG A 125 5.25 -13.86 20.07
N THR A 126 5.69 -15.00 19.57
CA THR A 126 6.98 -15.12 18.86
C THR A 126 6.90 -14.45 17.49
N LEU A 127 5.84 -14.66 16.75
CA LEU A 127 5.63 -13.98 15.47
C LEU A 127 5.64 -12.45 15.63
N ASN A 128 4.91 -11.91 16.62
CA ASN A 128 4.94 -10.47 16.92
C ASN A 128 6.36 -9.99 17.28
N ARG A 129 7.11 -10.78 18.05
CA ARG A 129 8.51 -10.46 18.39
C ARG A 129 9.43 -10.48 17.16
N TRP A 130 9.16 -11.35 16.17
CA TRP A 130 9.87 -11.39 14.92
C TRP A 130 9.46 -10.30 13.94
N GLY A 131 8.51 -9.43 14.33
CA GLY A 131 8.03 -8.30 13.52
C GLY A 131 6.91 -8.66 12.54
N PHE A 132 6.26 -9.82 12.70
CA PHE A 132 5.05 -10.11 11.95
C PHE A 132 3.85 -9.43 12.60
N GLU A 133 3.01 -8.82 11.75
CA GLU A 133 1.76 -8.20 12.15
C GLU A 133 0.59 -8.90 11.45
N PHE A 134 -0.50 -9.11 12.18
CA PHE A 134 -1.75 -9.59 11.61
C PHE A 134 -2.69 -8.41 11.43
N GLY A 135 -2.99 -8.08 10.18
CA GLY A 135 -3.81 -6.92 9.83
C GLY A 135 -4.53 -7.09 8.51
N GLN A 136 -5.26 -6.05 8.12
CA GLN A 136 -5.94 -6.02 6.84
C GLN A 136 -4.91 -5.95 5.70
N GLY A 137 -4.92 -6.95 4.83
CA GLY A 137 -4.07 -6.98 3.65
C GLY A 137 -4.46 -5.87 2.67
N ILE A 138 -3.47 -5.12 2.19
CA ILE A 138 -3.68 -4.14 1.12
C ILE A 138 -3.67 -4.88 -0.22
N ARG A 139 -4.77 -4.77 -0.98
CA ARG A 139 -4.86 -5.36 -2.31
C ARG A 139 -3.81 -4.76 -3.24
N SER A 140 -3.02 -5.61 -3.90
CA SER A 140 -2.38 -5.36 -5.20
C SER A 140 -1.11 -4.52 -5.30
N GLN A 141 -0.22 -4.49 -4.35
CA GLN A 141 1.13 -4.00 -4.69
C GLN A 141 1.80 -4.91 -5.75
N HIS A 142 1.51 -6.21 -5.77
CA HIS A 142 2.07 -7.13 -6.75
C HIS A 142 1.73 -6.81 -8.21
N LEU A 143 0.54 -6.27 -8.49
CA LEU A 143 0.18 -5.86 -9.86
C LEU A 143 0.95 -4.61 -10.30
N LYS A 144 1.31 -3.74 -9.35
CA LYS A 144 2.12 -2.54 -9.61
C LYS A 144 3.58 -2.85 -9.95
N GLU A 145 4.08 -3.99 -9.47
CA GLU A 145 5.47 -4.41 -9.63
C GLU A 145 5.69 -5.38 -10.79
N LYS A 146 4.73 -5.49 -11.71
CA LYS A 146 4.94 -6.20 -12.98
C LYS A 146 5.79 -5.34 -13.93
N ASP A 147 6.73 -5.95 -14.64
CA ASP A 147 7.70 -5.25 -15.51
C ASP A 147 7.05 -4.25 -16.45
N HIS A 148 5.94 -4.62 -17.11
CA HIS A 148 5.23 -3.72 -18.02
C HIS A 148 4.56 -2.54 -17.31
N VAL A 149 4.18 -2.69 -16.03
CA VAL A 149 3.61 -1.61 -15.21
C VAL A 149 4.72 -0.67 -14.73
N ILE A 150 5.85 -1.22 -14.30
CA ILE A 150 7.05 -0.45 -13.95
C ILE A 150 7.51 0.36 -15.16
N ALA A 151 7.62 -0.25 -16.34
CA ALA A 151 8.00 0.44 -17.55
C ALA A 151 7.01 1.58 -17.92
N ALA A 152 5.70 1.34 -17.78
CA ALA A 152 4.68 2.37 -17.98
C ALA A 152 4.80 3.50 -16.94
N ARG A 153 5.05 3.18 -15.67
CA ARG A 153 5.27 4.15 -14.60
C ARG A 153 6.51 5.00 -14.86
N GLN A 154 7.62 4.40 -15.23
CA GLN A 154 8.86 5.12 -15.57
C GLN A 154 8.70 6.05 -16.77
N ARG A 155 7.94 5.63 -17.81
CA ARG A 155 7.62 6.46 -18.96
C ARG A 155 6.79 7.68 -18.54
N TYR A 156 5.73 7.45 -17.76
CA TYR A 156 4.88 8.50 -17.22
C TYR A 156 5.68 9.50 -16.37
N LEU A 157 6.49 9.02 -15.44
CA LEU A 157 7.29 9.86 -14.56
C LEU A 157 8.34 10.70 -15.34
N ARG A 158 8.92 10.17 -16.42
CA ARG A 158 9.81 10.94 -17.30
C ARG A 158 9.09 12.09 -17.98
N GLU A 159 7.91 11.83 -18.57
CA GLU A 159 7.08 12.85 -19.21
C GLU A 159 6.64 13.92 -18.22
N MET A 160 6.12 13.55 -17.07
CA MET A 160 5.70 14.49 -16.02
C MET A 160 6.84 15.36 -15.52
N ARG A 161 8.06 14.80 -15.46
CA ARG A 161 9.24 15.58 -15.07
C ARG A 161 9.72 16.52 -16.17
N SER A 162 9.66 16.12 -17.43
CA SER A 162 10.14 16.94 -18.54
C SER A 162 9.40 18.28 -18.66
N ILE A 163 8.18 18.35 -18.16
CA ILE A 163 7.37 19.57 -18.15
C ILE A 163 7.51 20.40 -16.85
N ARG A 164 8.18 19.90 -15.80
CA ARG A 164 8.37 20.67 -14.55
C ARG A 164 9.36 21.79 -14.73
N VAL A 165 9.02 22.97 -14.21
CA VAL A 165 9.95 24.12 -14.20
C VAL A 165 10.88 23.98 -12.99
N PRO A 166 12.21 23.90 -13.21
CA PRO A 166 13.16 23.78 -12.11
C PRO A 166 13.02 24.92 -11.10
N GLY A 167 12.99 24.58 -9.81
CA GLY A 167 12.95 25.55 -8.70
C GLY A 167 11.61 26.26 -8.50
N LYS A 168 10.58 25.98 -9.32
CA LYS A 168 9.27 26.64 -9.22
C LYS A 168 8.15 25.73 -8.67
N GLY A 169 8.48 24.77 -7.83
CA GLY A 169 7.50 23.94 -7.11
C GLY A 169 6.65 23.09 -8.04
N ILE A 170 5.35 23.39 -8.13
CA ILE A 170 4.42 22.64 -9.00
C ILE A 170 4.24 23.24 -10.39
N ASP A 171 4.88 24.36 -10.68
CA ASP A 171 4.72 24.98 -11.98
C ASP A 171 5.33 24.15 -13.09
N THR A 172 4.64 24.12 -14.21
CA THR A 172 4.95 23.32 -15.39
C THR A 172 5.02 24.20 -16.63
N ILE A 173 5.81 23.79 -17.62
CA ILE A 173 5.93 24.45 -18.91
C ILE A 173 4.58 24.39 -19.66
N ARG A 174 3.89 23.25 -19.55
CA ARG A 174 2.55 23.04 -20.10
C ARG A 174 1.54 22.95 -18.97
N PRO A 175 0.37 23.60 -19.04
CA PRO A 175 -0.69 23.41 -18.06
C PRO A 175 -1.11 21.94 -17.97
N GLU A 176 -1.21 21.42 -16.76
CA GLU A 176 -1.68 20.05 -16.50
C GLU A 176 -3.21 20.05 -16.33
N VAL A 177 -3.87 19.18 -17.06
CA VAL A 177 -5.32 18.94 -16.98
C VAL A 177 -5.54 17.47 -16.68
N TYR A 178 -6.11 17.17 -15.54
CA TYR A 178 -6.42 15.81 -15.09
C TYR A 178 -7.91 15.57 -15.24
N LEU A 179 -8.29 14.63 -16.10
CA LEU A 179 -9.67 14.23 -16.30
C LEU A 179 -9.94 12.81 -15.76
N ASP A 180 -11.16 12.59 -15.34
CA ASP A 180 -11.62 11.27 -14.91
C ASP A 180 -13.14 11.21 -14.85
N GLU A 181 -13.67 9.99 -14.86
CA GLU A 181 -15.08 9.70 -14.64
C GLU A 181 -15.28 9.11 -13.26
N SER A 182 -16.41 9.46 -12.68
CA SER A 182 -16.79 8.94 -11.39
C SER A 182 -18.29 8.71 -11.31
N TYR A 183 -18.75 8.17 -10.20
CA TYR A 183 -20.19 8.00 -9.98
C TYR A 183 -20.55 8.16 -8.51
N VAL A 184 -21.81 8.51 -8.27
CA VAL A 184 -22.42 8.56 -6.94
C VAL A 184 -23.77 7.85 -7.00
N ASN A 185 -24.04 6.99 -6.03
CA ASN A 185 -25.33 6.33 -5.89
C ASN A 185 -26.30 7.15 -5.02
N LYS A 186 -27.59 7.06 -5.29
CA LYS A 186 -28.63 7.73 -4.51
C LYS A 186 -28.53 7.44 -3.00
N ASN A 187 -28.20 6.21 -2.64
CA ASN A 187 -28.11 5.77 -1.25
C ASN A 187 -26.67 5.84 -0.69
N HIS A 188 -25.82 6.69 -1.29
CA HIS A 188 -24.45 6.88 -0.81
C HIS A 188 -24.45 7.75 0.45
N SER A 189 -24.35 7.11 1.61
CA SER A 189 -24.36 7.74 2.92
C SER A 189 -23.19 7.27 3.78
N ASN A 190 -22.89 8.01 4.85
CA ASN A 190 -21.90 7.59 5.84
C ASN A 190 -22.43 6.44 6.67
N ASP A 191 -21.56 5.49 7.01
CA ASP A 191 -21.87 4.32 7.86
C ASP A 191 -21.49 4.55 9.32
N PHE A 192 -20.72 5.58 9.63
CA PHE A 192 -20.31 5.91 11.00
C PHE A 192 -21.34 6.81 11.68
N ILE A 193 -21.82 6.34 12.83
CA ILE A 193 -22.80 7.05 13.66
C ILE A 193 -22.39 7.03 15.13
N TRP A 194 -22.88 8.01 15.90
CA TRP A 194 -22.88 7.92 17.36
C TRP A 194 -24.12 7.14 17.79
N TYR A 195 -23.98 6.20 18.69
CA TYR A 195 -25.09 5.44 19.27
C TYR A 195 -24.87 5.19 20.76
N TYR A 196 -25.94 5.03 21.51
CA TYR A 196 -25.91 4.59 22.90
C TYR A 196 -25.95 3.06 22.95
N GLY A 197 -25.18 2.43 23.81
CA GLY A 197 -24.88 1.00 23.76
C GLY A 197 -26.11 0.08 23.71
N GLU A 198 -27.18 0.40 24.46
CA GLU A 198 -28.41 -0.39 24.50
C GLU A 198 -29.30 -0.21 23.28
N ASP A 199 -29.23 0.95 22.61
CA ASP A 199 -30.00 1.26 21.40
C ASP A 199 -29.39 0.61 20.15
N GLY A 200 -28.17 0.10 20.22
CA GLY A 200 -27.44 -0.53 19.13
C GLY A 200 -27.03 0.42 18.03
N PRO A 201 -26.16 -0.04 17.08
CA PRO A 201 -25.68 0.79 15.97
C PRO A 201 -26.67 0.78 14.78
N TRP A 202 -27.94 0.97 15.00
CA TRP A 202 -28.98 0.88 13.97
C TRP A 202 -29.10 2.17 13.16
N VAL A 203 -28.96 2.09 11.85
CA VAL A 203 -29.22 3.18 10.91
C VAL A 203 -30.31 2.77 9.93
N GLN A 204 -31.36 3.55 9.86
CA GLN A 204 -32.38 3.36 8.82
C GLN A 204 -31.85 3.83 7.48
N LYS A 205 -31.61 2.90 6.58
CA LYS A 205 -31.15 3.16 5.20
C LYS A 205 -31.97 2.32 4.23
N PRO A 206 -32.26 2.87 3.04
CA PRO A 206 -32.83 2.07 1.97
C PRO A 206 -31.89 0.92 1.58
N THR A 207 -32.45 -0.23 1.24
CA THR A 207 -31.70 -1.37 0.77
C THR A 207 -31.07 -1.11 -0.60
N GLY A 208 -29.83 -1.55 -0.78
CA GLY A 208 -29.09 -1.45 -2.03
C GLY A 208 -28.53 -0.03 -2.32
N LYS A 209 -27.86 0.10 -3.45
CA LYS A 209 -27.15 1.33 -3.84
C LYS A 209 -28.07 2.42 -4.42
N GLY A 210 -29.25 2.03 -4.88
CA GLY A 210 -30.19 2.94 -5.56
C GLY A 210 -29.72 3.38 -6.95
N GLU A 211 -30.36 4.43 -7.47
CA GLU A 211 -30.01 5.00 -8.77
C GLU A 211 -28.59 5.58 -8.74
N ARG A 212 -27.91 5.52 -9.89
CA ARG A 212 -26.52 5.98 -10.05
C ARG A 212 -26.48 7.21 -10.96
N LEU A 213 -25.78 8.25 -10.52
CA LEU A 213 -25.35 9.35 -11.37
C LEU A 213 -23.90 9.14 -11.78
N ILE A 214 -23.63 9.23 -13.06
CA ILE A 214 -22.28 9.25 -13.63
C ILE A 214 -21.88 10.71 -13.77
N ILE A 215 -20.62 10.98 -13.46
CA ILE A 215 -20.02 12.31 -13.44
C ILE A 215 -18.72 12.24 -14.22
N ILE A 216 -18.52 13.17 -15.14
CA ILE A 216 -17.23 13.40 -15.78
C ILE A 216 -16.83 14.86 -15.59
N ASN A 217 -15.56 15.08 -15.30
CA ASN A 217 -15.02 16.43 -15.16
C ASN A 217 -13.49 16.40 -15.28
N ALA A 218 -12.90 17.60 -15.28
CA ALA A 218 -11.46 17.79 -15.28
C ALA A 218 -11.04 18.85 -14.26
N ILE A 219 -9.82 18.73 -13.75
CA ILE A 219 -9.20 19.71 -12.85
C ILE A 219 -7.88 20.23 -13.42
N THR A 220 -7.56 21.44 -13.02
CA THR A 220 -6.24 22.07 -13.12
C THR A 220 -5.77 22.50 -11.75
N LYS A 221 -4.59 23.09 -11.65
CA LYS A 221 -4.14 23.72 -10.38
C LYS A 221 -5.08 24.82 -9.87
N SER A 222 -5.89 25.41 -10.75
CA SER A 222 -6.84 26.48 -10.43
C SER A 222 -8.20 25.97 -9.95
N GLY A 223 -8.44 24.66 -9.97
CA GLY A 223 -9.73 24.06 -9.60
C GLY A 223 -10.34 23.25 -10.75
N TRP A 224 -11.65 23.04 -10.67
CA TRP A 224 -12.42 22.43 -11.74
C TRP A 224 -12.37 23.27 -13.00
N VAL A 225 -12.24 22.59 -14.15
CA VAL A 225 -12.36 23.25 -15.44
C VAL A 225 -13.83 23.73 -15.63
N SER A 226 -14.00 25.03 -15.80
CA SER A 226 -15.33 25.60 -16.00
C SER A 226 -15.95 25.08 -17.30
N GLY A 227 -17.22 24.73 -17.25
CA GLY A 227 -17.94 24.22 -18.43
C GLY A 227 -17.69 22.75 -18.77
N SER A 228 -16.75 22.05 -18.12
CA SER A 228 -16.48 20.64 -18.43
C SER A 228 -17.29 19.63 -17.60
N LYS A 229 -18.03 20.07 -16.57
CA LYS A 229 -18.85 19.17 -15.75
C LYS A 229 -20.02 18.59 -16.54
N LEU A 230 -20.07 17.25 -16.67
CA LEU A 230 -21.22 16.53 -17.19
C LEU A 230 -21.72 15.55 -16.13
N VAL A 231 -23.04 15.55 -15.86
CA VAL A 231 -23.71 14.64 -14.93
C VAL A 231 -24.92 14.04 -15.63
N PHE A 232 -25.05 12.73 -15.61
CA PHE A 232 -26.19 12.05 -16.20
C PHE A 232 -26.57 10.78 -15.43
N LYS A 233 -27.83 10.38 -15.57
CA LYS A 233 -28.34 9.13 -14.97
C LYS A 233 -27.81 7.92 -15.67
N SER A 234 -27.36 6.93 -14.89
CA SER A 234 -27.08 5.59 -15.40
C SER A 234 -28.40 4.88 -15.75
N THR A 235 -28.48 4.32 -16.96
CA THR A 235 -29.64 3.53 -17.38
C THR A 235 -29.58 2.09 -16.90
N ARG A 236 -28.40 1.60 -16.48
CA ARG A 236 -28.18 0.24 -15.97
C ARG A 236 -28.13 0.24 -14.45
N LYS A 237 -28.82 -0.72 -13.82
CA LYS A 237 -28.88 -0.86 -12.35
C LYS A 237 -27.67 -1.62 -11.77
N THR A 238 -26.97 -2.41 -12.58
CA THR A 238 -25.85 -3.28 -12.17
C THR A 238 -24.67 -3.16 -13.14
N GLY A 239 -23.47 -3.46 -12.67
CA GLY A 239 -22.25 -3.43 -13.47
C GLY A 239 -21.35 -2.23 -13.22
N ASP A 240 -20.21 -2.22 -13.87
CA ASP A 240 -19.24 -1.13 -13.83
C ASP A 240 -19.76 0.10 -14.61
N TYR A 241 -19.42 1.31 -14.16
CA TYR A 241 -19.80 2.58 -14.80
C TYR A 241 -19.15 2.73 -16.20
N HIS A 242 -18.00 2.10 -16.42
CA HIS A 242 -17.35 2.07 -17.74
C HIS A 242 -18.23 1.47 -18.84
N GLY A 243 -19.21 0.64 -18.51
CA GLY A 243 -20.15 0.08 -19.47
C GLY A 243 -21.23 1.04 -19.97
N GLN A 244 -21.29 2.27 -19.41
CA GLN A 244 -22.28 3.31 -19.79
C GLN A 244 -21.64 4.54 -20.42
N MET A 245 -20.38 4.83 -20.05
CA MET A 245 -19.55 5.74 -20.82
C MET A 245 -19.06 4.99 -22.05
N ASN A 246 -19.32 5.53 -23.21
CA ASN A 246 -18.87 5.01 -24.48
C ASN A 246 -18.06 6.07 -25.25
N TRP A 247 -17.39 5.63 -26.31
CA TRP A 247 -16.56 6.51 -27.11
C TRP A 247 -17.31 7.74 -27.65
N GLU A 248 -18.53 7.59 -28.15
CA GLU A 248 -19.27 8.70 -28.76
C GLU A 248 -19.62 9.78 -27.72
N LEU A 249 -20.08 9.36 -26.54
CA LEU A 249 -20.38 10.29 -25.46
C LEU A 249 -19.12 10.96 -24.91
N PHE A 250 -18.05 10.17 -24.71
CA PHE A 250 -16.76 10.70 -24.28
C PHE A 250 -16.19 11.68 -25.32
N LYS A 251 -16.16 11.30 -26.60
CA LYS A 251 -15.70 12.16 -27.68
C LYS A 251 -16.47 13.48 -27.70
N LYS A 252 -17.80 13.43 -27.62
CA LYS A 252 -18.62 14.63 -27.60
C LYS A 252 -18.27 15.53 -26.43
N TRP A 253 -18.23 14.98 -25.23
CA TRP A 253 -17.83 15.72 -24.03
C TRP A 253 -16.41 16.30 -24.16
N PHE A 254 -15.47 15.52 -24.64
CA PHE A 254 -14.09 15.91 -24.79
C PHE A 254 -13.93 17.09 -25.76
N THR A 255 -14.57 17.01 -26.93
CA THR A 255 -14.47 18.03 -27.97
C THR A 255 -15.31 19.29 -27.71
N GLU A 256 -16.51 19.12 -27.15
CA GLU A 256 -17.45 20.24 -27.00
C GLU A 256 -17.38 20.92 -25.62
N MET A 257 -16.99 20.19 -24.58
CA MET A 257 -17.01 20.70 -23.21
C MET A 257 -15.63 20.83 -22.58
N LEU A 258 -14.68 19.95 -22.87
CA LEU A 258 -13.35 20.02 -22.24
C LEU A 258 -12.38 20.88 -23.06
N LEU A 259 -12.10 20.51 -24.30
CA LEU A 259 -11.04 21.16 -25.10
C LEU A 259 -11.22 22.68 -25.27
N PRO A 260 -12.43 23.21 -25.46
CA PRO A 260 -12.62 24.66 -25.56
C PRO A 260 -12.39 25.45 -24.25
N ASN A 261 -12.34 24.74 -23.10
CA ASN A 261 -12.32 25.34 -21.77
C ASN A 261 -11.01 25.11 -21.01
N ILE A 262 -10.01 24.50 -21.64
CA ILE A 262 -8.69 24.30 -21.03
C ILE A 262 -7.67 25.27 -21.63
N PRO A 263 -6.59 25.59 -20.89
CA PRO A 263 -5.52 26.45 -21.40
C PRO A 263 -4.86 25.85 -22.65
N GLU A 264 -4.37 26.71 -23.53
CA GLU A 264 -3.63 26.31 -24.73
C GLU A 264 -2.41 25.44 -24.37
N GLU A 265 -2.00 24.58 -25.29
CA GLU A 265 -0.85 23.69 -25.15
C GLU A 265 -0.85 22.79 -23.89
N SER A 266 -2.03 22.50 -23.33
CA SER A 266 -2.17 21.67 -22.14
C SER A 266 -1.66 20.25 -22.35
N LEU A 267 -1.14 19.65 -21.23
CA LEU A 267 -0.94 18.21 -21.10
C LEU A 267 -2.18 17.63 -20.43
N ILE A 268 -2.93 16.82 -21.16
CA ILE A 268 -4.15 16.16 -20.67
C ILE A 268 -3.79 14.79 -20.13
N ILE A 269 -4.01 14.58 -18.83
CA ILE A 269 -3.72 13.34 -18.12
C ILE A 269 -5.02 12.57 -17.89
N MET A 270 -5.07 11.32 -18.37
CA MET A 270 -6.23 10.44 -18.27
C MET A 270 -5.82 9.00 -17.96
N ASP A 271 -6.78 8.16 -17.62
CA ASP A 271 -6.57 6.73 -17.40
C ASP A 271 -6.54 5.92 -18.71
N ASN A 272 -6.52 4.61 -18.58
CA ASN A 272 -6.46 3.64 -19.67
C ASN A 272 -7.82 2.97 -19.96
N ALA A 273 -8.96 3.62 -19.72
CA ALA A 273 -10.26 3.04 -20.02
C ALA A 273 -10.37 2.58 -21.50
N PRO A 274 -11.13 1.51 -21.78
CA PRO A 274 -11.23 0.97 -23.14
C PRO A 274 -11.68 1.98 -24.18
N TYR A 275 -12.60 2.89 -23.83
CA TYR A 275 -13.08 3.93 -24.75
C TYR A 275 -12.07 5.08 -24.95
N HIS A 276 -11.04 5.23 -24.06
CA HIS A 276 -9.90 6.13 -24.30
C HIS A 276 -8.88 5.55 -25.28
N LYS A 277 -8.97 4.26 -25.60
CA LYS A 277 -8.04 3.53 -26.48
C LYS A 277 -8.62 3.15 -27.83
N ILE A 278 -9.66 3.84 -28.26
CA ILE A 278 -10.17 3.65 -29.63
C ILE A 278 -9.11 4.08 -30.62
N LEU A 279 -8.74 3.14 -31.50
CA LEU A 279 -7.72 3.38 -32.49
C LEU A 279 -8.20 4.42 -33.52
N SER A 280 -7.33 5.35 -33.88
CA SER A 280 -7.53 6.25 -34.98
C SER A 280 -7.61 5.48 -36.31
N LYS A 281 -8.24 6.08 -37.33
CA LYS A 281 -8.20 5.58 -38.68
C LYS A 281 -6.76 5.53 -39.22
N HIS A 282 -5.90 6.41 -38.79
CA HIS A 282 -4.49 6.49 -39.17
C HIS A 282 -3.56 5.59 -38.33
N SER A 283 -4.11 4.92 -37.31
CA SER A 283 -3.32 4.03 -36.50
C SER A 283 -2.79 2.84 -37.31
N PRO A 284 -1.54 2.43 -37.07
CA PRO A 284 -1.02 1.18 -37.60
C PRO A 284 -1.96 0.01 -37.29
N PRO A 285 -1.97 -1.07 -38.08
CA PRO A 285 -2.73 -2.25 -37.77
C PRO A 285 -2.18 -2.90 -36.49
N THR A 286 -3.03 -3.63 -35.82
CA THR A 286 -2.66 -4.47 -34.67
C THR A 286 -2.57 -5.93 -35.10
N PRO A 287 -1.96 -6.82 -34.26
CA PRO A 287 -1.97 -8.26 -34.53
C PRO A 287 -3.37 -8.87 -34.75
N GLN A 288 -4.40 -8.24 -34.19
CA GLN A 288 -5.82 -8.63 -34.35
C GLN A 288 -6.42 -8.18 -35.69
N SER A 289 -5.82 -7.22 -36.37
CA SER A 289 -6.29 -6.70 -37.66
C SER A 289 -6.39 -7.80 -38.72
N SER A 290 -7.18 -7.58 -39.75
CA SER A 290 -7.29 -8.53 -40.87
C SER A 290 -5.94 -8.68 -41.61
N LYS A 291 -5.70 -9.88 -42.19
CA LYS A 291 -4.49 -10.16 -42.96
C LYS A 291 -4.29 -9.08 -44.05
N LYS A 292 -5.39 -8.70 -44.74
CA LYS A 292 -5.38 -7.68 -45.78
C LYS A 292 -4.87 -6.33 -45.26
N ARG A 293 -5.41 -5.84 -44.15
CA ARG A 293 -5.01 -4.55 -43.55
C ARG A 293 -3.54 -4.54 -43.10
N ILE A 294 -3.05 -5.66 -42.56
CA ILE A 294 -1.65 -5.77 -42.14
C ILE A 294 -0.73 -5.70 -43.37
N ARG A 295 -1.06 -6.44 -44.42
CA ARG A 295 -0.29 -6.45 -45.67
C ARG A 295 -0.25 -5.06 -46.31
N GLU A 296 -1.42 -4.43 -46.54
CA GLU A 296 -1.53 -3.11 -47.10
C GLU A 296 -0.68 -2.07 -46.35
N TRP A 297 -0.68 -2.14 -45.04
CA TRP A 297 0.12 -1.24 -44.21
C TRP A 297 1.63 -1.50 -44.36
N LEU A 298 2.07 -2.75 -44.37
CA LEU A 298 3.46 -3.11 -44.55
C LEU A 298 3.97 -2.66 -45.92
N GLU A 299 3.20 -2.89 -46.95
CA GLU A 299 3.54 -2.46 -48.32
C GLU A 299 3.62 -0.92 -48.43
N GLN A 300 2.67 -0.19 -47.89
CA GLN A 300 2.68 1.30 -47.85
C GLN A 300 3.92 1.84 -47.09
N ASN A 301 4.41 1.11 -46.11
CA ASN A 301 5.61 1.48 -45.38
C ASN A 301 6.89 0.86 -45.97
N LYS A 302 6.83 0.35 -47.22
CA LYS A 302 7.96 -0.20 -47.97
C LYS A 302 8.58 -1.47 -47.34
N PHE A 303 7.82 -2.24 -46.58
CA PHE A 303 8.24 -3.55 -46.11
C PHE A 303 7.81 -4.63 -47.14
N TYR A 304 8.79 -5.36 -47.62
CA TYR A 304 8.51 -6.42 -48.57
C TYR A 304 7.85 -7.62 -47.90
N CYS A 305 6.69 -8.02 -48.43
CA CYS A 305 5.98 -9.23 -48.02
C CYS A 305 5.75 -10.11 -49.25
N ARG A 306 6.11 -11.39 -49.13
CA ARG A 306 5.79 -12.36 -50.19
C ARG A 306 4.26 -12.54 -50.26
N ASP A 307 3.74 -12.81 -51.48
CA ASP A 307 2.29 -12.95 -51.70
C ASP A 307 1.67 -14.13 -50.92
N ASP A 308 2.44 -15.18 -50.71
CA ASP A 308 2.05 -16.40 -50.02
C ASP A 308 2.12 -16.30 -48.46
N CYS A 309 2.70 -15.22 -47.90
CA CYS A 309 2.83 -15.05 -46.45
C CYS A 309 1.53 -15.30 -45.70
N LEU A 310 1.60 -16.11 -44.67
CA LEU A 310 0.48 -16.36 -43.75
C LEU A 310 0.30 -15.20 -42.77
N LYS A 311 -0.89 -15.08 -42.17
CA LYS A 311 -1.16 -14.02 -41.18
C LYS A 311 -0.15 -14.01 -40.02
N PRO A 312 0.26 -15.15 -39.40
CA PRO A 312 1.26 -15.17 -38.34
C PRO A 312 2.60 -14.54 -38.76
N GLU A 313 3.06 -14.80 -39.97
CA GLU A 313 4.33 -14.25 -40.51
C GLU A 313 4.23 -12.72 -40.68
N LEU A 314 3.11 -12.24 -41.22
CA LEU A 314 2.87 -10.80 -41.29
C LEU A 314 2.77 -10.13 -39.92
N VAL A 315 2.20 -10.80 -38.95
CA VAL A 315 2.12 -10.31 -37.54
C VAL A 315 3.52 -10.27 -36.92
N GLU A 316 4.39 -11.23 -37.21
CA GLU A 316 5.78 -11.20 -36.72
C GLU A 316 6.56 -10.01 -37.26
N LEU A 317 6.42 -9.74 -38.57
CA LEU A 317 7.00 -8.54 -39.21
C LEU A 317 6.40 -7.26 -38.61
N LEU A 318 5.09 -7.24 -38.43
CA LEU A 318 4.37 -6.10 -37.84
C LEU A 318 4.91 -5.77 -36.45
N ILE A 319 5.04 -6.75 -35.55
CA ILE A 319 5.52 -6.54 -34.17
C ILE A 319 6.94 -5.96 -34.15
N LYS A 320 7.79 -6.33 -35.12
CA LYS A 320 9.16 -5.81 -35.21
C LYS A 320 9.24 -4.36 -35.72
N MET A 321 8.23 -3.91 -36.46
CA MET A 321 8.32 -2.69 -37.28
C MET A 321 7.29 -1.61 -36.92
N VAL A 322 6.23 -1.97 -36.18
CA VAL A 322 5.12 -1.06 -35.93
C VAL A 322 5.48 -0.04 -34.83
N PRO A 323 5.30 1.25 -35.10
CA PRO A 323 5.29 2.29 -34.10
C PRO A 323 4.11 2.11 -33.13
N GLU A 324 4.15 2.84 -32.00
CA GLU A 324 3.05 2.80 -31.04
C GLU A 324 1.69 3.11 -31.67
N PRO A 325 0.59 2.47 -31.21
CA PRO A 325 -0.73 2.73 -31.78
C PRO A 325 -1.16 4.19 -31.56
N ILE A 326 -1.80 4.76 -32.57
CA ILE A 326 -2.36 6.12 -32.53
C ILE A 326 -3.81 6.01 -32.09
N TYR A 327 -4.16 6.65 -30.99
CA TYR A 327 -5.54 6.66 -30.51
C TYR A 327 -6.29 7.89 -31.00
N ALA A 328 -7.59 7.73 -31.27
CA ALA A 328 -8.44 8.79 -31.81
C ALA A 328 -8.49 10.03 -30.89
N VAL A 329 -8.47 9.83 -29.57
CA VAL A 329 -8.44 10.93 -28.60
C VAL A 329 -7.16 11.74 -28.67
N ASP A 330 -6.00 11.09 -28.97
CA ASP A 330 -4.70 11.76 -29.08
C ASP A 330 -4.67 12.66 -30.33
N GLU A 331 -5.21 12.20 -31.47
CA GLU A 331 -5.33 13.02 -32.70
C GLU A 331 -6.28 14.20 -32.47
N ILE A 332 -7.41 13.98 -31.81
CA ILE A 332 -8.34 15.05 -31.49
C ILE A 332 -7.67 16.10 -30.61
N ALA A 333 -7.00 15.68 -29.53
CA ALA A 333 -6.28 16.60 -28.66
C ALA A 333 -5.18 17.37 -29.42
N ALA A 334 -4.40 16.66 -30.25
CA ALA A 334 -3.35 17.26 -31.06
C ALA A 334 -3.89 18.29 -32.06
N SER A 335 -5.08 18.09 -32.63
CA SER A 335 -5.71 19.08 -33.55
C SER A 335 -6.09 20.38 -32.83
N PHE A 336 -6.20 20.36 -31.48
CA PHE A 336 -6.41 21.55 -30.64
C PHE A 336 -5.09 22.04 -29.99
N GLY A 337 -3.93 21.49 -30.36
CA GLY A 337 -2.62 21.88 -29.80
C GLY A 337 -2.26 21.23 -28.46
N HIS A 338 -3.05 20.28 -27.98
CA HIS A 338 -2.82 19.60 -26.70
C HIS A 338 -2.08 18.27 -26.86
N LYS A 339 -1.47 17.79 -25.78
CA LYS A 339 -0.85 16.45 -25.69
C LYS A 339 -1.61 15.60 -24.70
N VAL A 340 -1.78 14.32 -24.98
CA VAL A 340 -2.37 13.35 -24.05
C VAL A 340 -1.28 12.51 -23.40
N LEU A 341 -1.40 12.28 -22.09
CA LEU A 341 -0.56 11.36 -21.32
C LEU A 341 -1.45 10.43 -20.51
N ARG A 342 -1.16 9.13 -20.57
CA ARG A 342 -1.91 8.12 -19.82
C ARG A 342 -1.21 7.74 -18.54
N THR A 343 -1.98 7.68 -17.45
CA THR A 343 -1.47 7.19 -16.16
C THR A 343 -1.09 5.72 -16.23
N PRO A 344 -0.06 5.29 -15.52
CA PRO A 344 0.31 3.87 -15.48
C PRO A 344 -0.81 3.05 -14.84
N PRO A 345 -1.05 1.81 -15.31
CA PRO A 345 -2.06 0.93 -14.72
C PRO A 345 -1.84 0.73 -13.22
N TYR A 346 -2.93 0.56 -12.48
CA TYR A 346 -2.92 0.30 -11.02
C TYR A 346 -2.34 1.42 -10.13
N HIS A 347 -2.15 2.63 -10.66
CA HIS A 347 -1.61 3.79 -9.94
C HIS A 347 -2.62 4.95 -9.80
N PRO A 348 -3.78 4.74 -9.13
CA PRO A 348 -4.75 5.83 -8.91
C PRO A 348 -4.18 6.97 -8.06
N GLU A 349 -3.15 6.70 -7.25
CA GLU A 349 -2.48 7.72 -6.44
C GLU A 349 -1.73 8.78 -7.28
N LEU A 350 -1.50 8.53 -8.56
CA LEU A 350 -0.94 9.49 -9.51
C LEU A 350 -2.01 10.36 -10.20
N GLN A 351 -3.29 10.13 -9.89
CA GLN A 351 -4.43 10.90 -10.38
C GLN A 351 -4.98 11.83 -9.28
N PRO A 352 -4.63 13.12 -9.28
CA PRO A 352 -5.09 14.06 -8.26
C PRO A 352 -6.62 14.22 -8.23
N ILE A 353 -7.30 14.06 -9.36
CA ILE A 353 -8.75 14.17 -9.47
C ILE A 353 -9.48 13.10 -8.64
N GLU A 354 -8.89 11.94 -8.42
CA GLU A 354 -9.44 10.89 -7.55
C GLU A 354 -9.60 11.37 -6.09
N THR A 355 -8.65 12.16 -5.61
CA THR A 355 -8.77 12.80 -4.29
C THR A 355 -9.88 13.85 -4.28
N CYS A 356 -10.06 14.59 -5.38
CA CYS A 356 -11.17 15.55 -5.53
C CYS A 356 -12.53 14.84 -5.50
N TRP A 357 -12.66 13.70 -6.18
CA TRP A 357 -13.84 12.83 -6.09
C TRP A 357 -14.11 12.38 -4.66
N GLY A 358 -13.06 12.04 -3.90
CA GLY A 358 -13.18 11.71 -2.48
C GLY A 358 -13.83 12.85 -1.67
N VAL A 359 -13.44 14.11 -1.90
CA VAL A 359 -14.03 15.28 -1.23
C VAL A 359 -15.50 15.42 -1.59
N VAL A 360 -15.84 15.36 -2.89
CA VAL A 360 -17.23 15.47 -3.38
C VAL A 360 -18.11 14.36 -2.80
N LYS A 361 -17.66 13.10 -2.92
CA LYS A 361 -18.42 11.93 -2.44
C LYS A 361 -18.61 11.95 -0.93
N ASN A 362 -17.61 12.35 -0.16
CA ASN A 362 -17.73 12.49 1.30
C ASN A 362 -18.74 13.57 1.69
N TYR A 363 -18.78 14.67 0.95
CA TYR A 363 -19.79 15.71 1.19
C TYR A 363 -21.21 15.17 0.93
N VAL A 364 -21.40 14.48 -0.21
CA VAL A 364 -22.68 13.83 -0.55
C VAL A 364 -23.09 12.82 0.51
N ALA A 365 -22.17 11.95 0.94
CA ALA A 365 -22.46 10.91 1.93
C ALA A 365 -22.93 11.47 3.28
N ARG A 366 -22.36 12.59 3.70
CA ARG A 366 -22.74 13.27 4.97
C ARG A 366 -24.07 13.99 4.91
N ASN A 367 -24.56 14.33 3.72
CA ASN A 367 -25.77 15.11 3.51
C ASN A 367 -26.86 14.33 2.74
N CYS A 368 -26.73 12.99 2.69
CA CYS A 368 -27.64 12.11 1.96
C CYS A 368 -29.01 12.03 2.65
N ASP A 369 -30.08 12.25 1.89
CA ASP A 369 -31.49 12.04 2.31
C ASP A 369 -32.16 10.96 1.47
N PHE A 370 -31.41 10.21 0.70
CA PHE A 370 -31.85 9.12 -0.16
C PHE A 370 -32.79 9.55 -1.28
N THR A 371 -32.79 10.83 -1.69
CA THR A 371 -33.54 11.33 -2.84
C THR A 371 -32.62 11.77 -3.96
N VAL A 372 -33.03 11.53 -5.23
CA VAL A 372 -32.23 11.95 -6.40
C VAL A 372 -32.18 13.46 -6.52
N LYS A 373 -33.25 14.14 -6.18
CA LYS A 373 -33.33 15.61 -6.22
C LYS A 373 -32.31 16.25 -5.28
N ASN A 374 -32.17 15.71 -4.07
CA ASN A 374 -31.16 16.19 -3.13
C ASN A 374 -29.76 15.74 -3.55
N LEU A 375 -29.59 14.53 -4.06
CA LEU A 375 -28.29 14.05 -4.56
C LEU A 375 -27.68 15.04 -5.55
N ILE A 376 -28.45 15.54 -6.52
CA ILE A 376 -27.96 16.51 -7.50
C ILE A 376 -27.51 17.81 -6.80
N LYS A 377 -28.34 18.32 -5.86
CA LYS A 377 -27.99 19.51 -5.09
C LYS A 377 -26.73 19.32 -4.24
N GLN A 378 -26.60 18.15 -3.61
CA GLN A 378 -25.43 17.85 -2.78
C GLN A 378 -24.17 17.64 -3.63
N LEU A 379 -24.32 17.11 -4.84
CA LEU A 379 -23.23 17.05 -5.81
C LEU A 379 -22.71 18.46 -6.13
N ASP A 380 -23.58 19.40 -6.50
CA ASP A 380 -23.17 20.77 -6.82
C ASP A 380 -22.42 21.41 -5.64
N ARG A 381 -22.98 21.32 -4.43
CA ARG A 381 -22.33 21.81 -3.21
C ARG A 381 -21.02 21.07 -2.89
N GLY A 382 -20.92 19.77 -3.22
CA GLY A 382 -19.71 18.99 -3.09
C GLY A 382 -18.61 19.48 -4.05
N PHE A 383 -18.97 19.82 -5.28
CA PHE A 383 -18.04 20.43 -6.24
C PHE A 383 -17.49 21.76 -5.73
N ASP A 384 -18.32 22.60 -5.09
CA ASP A 384 -17.90 23.89 -4.51
C ASP A 384 -16.86 23.73 -3.37
N LYS A 385 -16.75 22.53 -2.77
CA LYS A 385 -15.73 22.26 -1.73
C LYS A 385 -14.33 22.05 -2.31
N VAL A 386 -14.23 21.78 -3.60
CA VAL A 386 -12.94 21.58 -4.29
C VAL A 386 -12.57 22.89 -4.99
N THR A 387 -11.80 23.69 -4.30
CA THR A 387 -11.34 25.01 -4.77
C THR A 387 -9.95 24.93 -5.40
N GLY A 388 -9.49 26.01 -6.05
CA GLY A 388 -8.13 26.09 -6.59
C GLY A 388 -7.04 25.74 -5.55
N PRO A 389 -7.02 26.36 -4.35
CA PRO A 389 -6.06 25.98 -3.30
C PRO A 389 -6.13 24.52 -2.88
N THR A 390 -7.33 23.89 -2.94
CA THR A 390 -7.50 22.46 -2.67
C THR A 390 -6.84 21.63 -3.76
N CYS A 391 -7.07 21.94 -5.03
CA CYS A 391 -6.45 21.25 -6.17
C CYS A 391 -4.92 21.41 -6.15
N GLU A 392 -4.43 22.62 -5.90
CA GLU A 392 -3.00 22.89 -5.79
C GLU A 392 -2.33 22.02 -4.70
N LYS A 393 -2.95 21.92 -3.52
CA LYS A 393 -2.46 21.09 -2.42
C LYS A 393 -2.44 19.59 -2.79
N ILE A 394 -3.48 19.13 -3.47
CA ILE A 394 -3.60 17.73 -3.93
C ILE A 394 -2.52 17.43 -4.98
N ILE A 395 -2.35 18.32 -5.98
CA ILE A 395 -1.32 18.17 -7.01
C ILE A 395 0.08 18.17 -6.38
N LYS A 396 0.36 19.04 -5.41
CA LYS A 396 1.63 19.01 -4.66
C LYS A 396 1.90 17.66 -4.01
N LYS A 397 0.85 17.05 -3.40
CA LYS A 397 0.96 15.72 -2.81
C LYS A 397 1.25 14.65 -3.86
N VAL A 398 0.58 14.69 -5.01
CA VAL A 398 0.83 13.74 -6.11
C VAL A 398 2.26 13.88 -6.64
N LYS A 399 2.74 15.10 -6.87
CA LYS A 399 4.12 15.33 -7.31
C LYS A 399 5.17 14.80 -6.33
N LYS A 400 4.89 14.82 -5.02
CA LYS A 400 5.74 14.17 -4.02
C LYS A 400 5.74 12.65 -4.17
N ILE A 401 4.58 12.05 -4.40
CA ILE A 401 4.45 10.59 -4.68
C ILE A 401 5.22 10.22 -5.97
N GLU A 402 5.13 11.02 -7.02
CA GLU A 402 5.91 10.83 -8.26
C GLU A 402 7.43 10.82 -7.99
N ASP A 403 7.90 11.73 -7.14
CA ASP A 403 9.32 11.80 -6.76
C ASP A 403 9.75 10.60 -5.91
N GLU A 404 8.88 10.10 -5.01
CA GLU A 404 9.11 8.90 -4.21
C GLU A 404 9.21 7.64 -5.08
N PHE A 405 8.28 7.44 -6.03
CA PHE A 405 8.35 6.34 -6.99
C PHE A 405 9.62 6.37 -7.81
N ARG A 406 9.99 7.54 -8.31
CA ARG A 406 11.21 7.71 -9.09
C ARG A 406 12.46 7.36 -8.28
N ALA A 407 12.55 7.81 -7.03
CA ALA A 407 13.67 7.49 -6.15
C ALA A 407 13.77 5.97 -5.88
N THR A 408 12.64 5.28 -5.83
CA THR A 408 12.56 3.83 -5.67
C THR A 408 12.98 3.10 -6.95
N ASP A 409 12.44 3.50 -8.09
CA ASP A 409 12.76 2.89 -9.39
C ASP A 409 14.25 3.01 -9.73
N ILE A 410 14.87 4.17 -9.48
CA ILE A 410 16.34 4.37 -9.68
C ILE A 410 17.17 3.42 -8.80
N LYS A 411 16.73 3.17 -7.56
CA LYS A 411 17.42 2.23 -6.67
C LYS A 411 17.31 0.79 -7.14
N MET A 412 16.18 0.42 -7.74
CA MET A 412 15.97 -0.93 -8.29
C MET A 412 16.79 -1.16 -9.56
N ASP A 413 16.93 -0.14 -10.42
CA ASP A 413 17.74 -0.21 -11.65
C ASP A 413 19.25 -0.26 -11.35
N ALA A 414 19.68 0.13 -10.13
CA ALA A 414 21.07 0.13 -9.68
C ALA A 414 21.51 -1.15 -8.94
N GLN A 415 20.60 -2.07 -8.65
CA GLN A 415 20.82 -3.38 -8.05
C GLN A 415 20.83 -4.50 -9.10
#